data_f7d3fd6775bc27bd4ff7aea36204eae2
#
_entry.id   f7d3fd6775bc27bd4ff7aea36204eae2
#
_cell.length_a   1.000
_cell.length_b   1.000
_cell.length_c   1.000
_cell.angle_alpha   90.00
_cell.angle_beta   90.00
_cell.angle_gamma   90.00
#
_symmetry.space_group_name_H-M   'P 1'
#
loop_
_entity.id
_entity.type
_entity.pdbx_description
1 polymer ?
#
loop_
_entity_poly.entity_id
_entity_poly.type
_entity_poly.pdbx_seq_one_letter_code
_entity_poly.pdbx_strand_id
1 'polypeptide(L)'
;MGHFLPITLEEVKRLGWEQVDVVLVTGDAYIDHPSFGTAVIGRTLEAAGYRVAIIPQPNWRDDLRDFRKFGRPRLFFGVTSGAMDSMVNHYTAARRLRHDDAYTPGGQAGFRPDRATYVYARILKQLYPEVPVVMAGIEASMRRLAHYDYWDDRLFPSILVDTPADLLNYGMGERTTLKIAKLLSEGKGIEACYGLPQVAYVIGHTPSPLRGTPPNLGGEPLTRTGLSCSSPKLGRGTTAKRWGRSV
;
A
#
# COMPACT_ATOMS: atom_id res chain seq x y z
N MET A 1 -17.99 19.14 19.83
CA MET A 1 -17.09 17.99 19.99
C MET A 1 -16.73 17.48 18.60
N GLY A 2 -15.45 17.37 18.27
CA GLY A 2 -15.02 16.80 16.99
C GLY A 2 -15.44 15.32 16.92
N HIS A 3 -16.02 14.90 15.82
CA HIS A 3 -16.31 13.50 15.55
C HIS A 3 -15.04 12.78 15.07
N PHE A 4 -14.95 11.48 15.30
CA PHE A 4 -13.91 10.65 14.68
C PHE A 4 -14.18 10.51 13.16
N LEU A 5 -13.14 10.29 12.38
CA LEU A 5 -13.33 9.91 10.98
C LEU A 5 -14.08 8.57 10.89
N PRO A 6 -15.09 8.44 10.02
CA PRO A 6 -15.92 7.27 9.98
C PRO A 6 -15.15 6.01 9.55
N ILE A 7 -15.39 4.93 10.28
CA ILE A 7 -14.86 3.59 9.98
C ILE A 7 -15.97 2.59 9.67
N THR A 8 -17.25 3.00 9.86
CA THR A 8 -18.43 2.19 9.56
C THR A 8 -19.39 2.92 8.61
N LEU A 9 -20.22 2.16 7.92
CA LEU A 9 -21.24 2.72 7.02
C LEU A 9 -22.31 3.52 7.79
N GLU A 10 -22.63 3.13 9.02
CA GLU A 10 -23.58 3.83 9.90
C GLU A 10 -23.05 5.22 10.26
N GLU A 11 -21.75 5.35 10.49
CA GLU A 11 -21.13 6.65 10.78
C GLU A 11 -21.16 7.56 9.54
N VAL A 12 -20.90 7.03 8.36
CA VAL A 12 -21.00 7.76 7.07
C VAL A 12 -22.45 8.27 6.88
N LYS A 13 -23.46 7.42 7.12
CA LYS A 13 -24.87 7.79 7.01
C LYS A 13 -25.27 8.85 8.05
N ARG A 14 -24.77 8.75 9.29
CA ARG A 14 -25.00 9.75 10.34
C ARG A 14 -24.49 11.14 9.97
N LEU A 15 -23.40 11.21 9.20
CA LEU A 15 -22.85 12.45 8.65
C LEU A 15 -23.63 12.99 7.43
N GLY A 16 -24.67 12.27 6.98
CA GLY A 16 -25.47 12.63 5.82
C GLY A 16 -24.73 12.46 4.48
N TRP A 17 -23.68 11.63 4.43
CA TRP A 17 -22.92 11.44 3.23
C TRP A 17 -23.47 10.27 2.40
N GLU A 18 -23.86 10.56 1.16
CA GLU A 18 -24.26 9.53 0.20
C GLU A 18 -23.05 8.77 -0.36
N GLN A 19 -21.93 9.45 -0.52
CA GLN A 19 -20.68 8.91 -1.03
C GLN A 19 -19.48 9.59 -0.35
N VAL A 20 -18.43 8.83 -0.07
CA VAL A 20 -17.15 9.35 0.42
C VAL A 20 -16.27 9.79 -0.75
N ASP A 21 -15.43 10.80 -0.52
CA ASP A 21 -14.48 11.30 -1.52
C ASP A 21 -13.22 10.46 -1.55
N VAL A 22 -12.69 10.12 -0.38
CA VAL A 22 -11.46 9.34 -0.21
C VAL A 22 -11.68 8.24 0.82
N VAL A 23 -11.22 7.05 0.50
CA VAL A 23 -11.15 5.93 1.44
C VAL A 23 -9.70 5.62 1.73
N LEU A 24 -9.29 5.69 2.99
CA LEU A 24 -7.95 5.34 3.44
C LEU A 24 -7.95 3.91 3.99
N VAL A 25 -7.11 3.05 3.44
CA VAL A 25 -6.94 1.66 3.88
C VAL A 25 -5.60 1.53 4.59
N THR A 26 -5.62 1.02 5.82
CA THR A 26 -4.43 0.91 6.66
C THR A 26 -4.29 -0.45 7.32
N GLY A 27 -3.04 -0.90 7.50
CA GLY A 27 -2.73 -2.10 8.28
C GLY A 27 -2.83 -1.92 9.79
N ASP A 28 -2.94 -0.68 10.29
CA ASP A 28 -3.12 -0.39 11.71
C ASP A 28 -4.59 -0.26 12.08
N ALA A 29 -4.91 -0.50 13.36
CA ALA A 29 -6.16 -0.01 13.93
C ALA A 29 -6.25 1.52 13.81
N TYR A 30 -7.47 2.04 13.65
CA TYR A 30 -7.64 3.49 13.61
C TYR A 30 -7.55 4.10 15.01
N ILE A 31 -6.58 4.98 15.17
CA ILE A 31 -6.40 5.82 16.35
C ILE A 31 -6.27 7.26 15.84
N ASP A 32 -7.16 8.13 16.29
CA ASP A 32 -7.16 9.55 15.89
C ASP A 32 -6.12 10.34 16.71
N HIS A 33 -4.87 10.16 16.34
CA HIS A 33 -3.73 10.75 17.03
C HIS A 33 -2.66 11.18 16.01
N PRO A 34 -1.96 12.31 16.22
CA PRO A 34 -0.97 12.83 15.27
C PRO A 34 0.26 11.93 15.04
N SER A 35 0.47 10.91 15.86
CA SER A 35 1.50 9.87 15.60
C SER A 35 1.11 8.86 14.54
N PHE A 36 -0.15 8.84 14.08
CA PHE A 36 -0.64 7.88 13.09
C PHE A 36 -0.85 8.58 11.75
N GLY A 37 -0.09 8.18 10.74
CA GLY A 37 -0.13 8.80 9.41
C GLY A 37 -1.53 8.79 8.78
N THR A 38 -2.32 7.74 8.99
CA THR A 38 -3.69 7.65 8.47
C THR A 38 -4.60 8.71 9.09
N ALA A 39 -4.47 8.97 10.41
CA ALA A 39 -5.21 10.03 11.08
C ALA A 39 -4.79 11.41 10.57
N VAL A 40 -3.48 11.66 10.46
CA VAL A 40 -2.94 12.93 9.96
C VAL A 40 -3.46 13.22 8.54
N ILE A 41 -3.33 12.26 7.62
CA ILE A 41 -3.80 12.41 6.23
C ILE A 41 -5.32 12.58 6.18
N GLY A 42 -6.06 11.76 6.93
CA GLY A 42 -7.52 11.85 6.97
C GLY A 42 -8.01 13.19 7.49
N ARG A 43 -7.44 13.69 8.58
CA ARG A 43 -7.77 15.02 9.15
C ARG A 43 -7.34 16.16 8.24
N THR A 44 -6.22 16.03 7.56
CA THR A 44 -5.76 17.03 6.57
C THR A 44 -6.73 17.14 5.39
N LEU A 45 -7.22 16.01 4.88
CA LEU A 45 -8.22 15.99 3.81
C LEU A 45 -9.58 16.51 4.30
N GLU A 46 -10.03 16.12 5.49
CA GLU A 46 -11.28 16.58 6.10
C GLU A 46 -11.26 18.09 6.32
N ALA A 47 -10.15 18.64 6.84
CA ALA A 47 -9.98 20.08 7.01
C ALA A 47 -10.04 20.88 5.68
N ALA A 48 -9.73 20.22 4.58
CA ALA A 48 -9.88 20.77 3.23
C ALA A 48 -11.28 20.55 2.61
N GLY A 49 -12.23 19.99 3.38
CA GLY A 49 -13.63 19.80 3.00
C GLY A 49 -13.93 18.48 2.28
N TYR A 50 -12.99 17.53 2.24
CA TYR A 50 -13.24 16.22 1.65
C TYR A 50 -13.90 15.26 2.65
N ARG A 51 -14.81 14.41 2.17
CA ARG A 51 -15.45 13.36 2.93
C ARG A 51 -14.53 12.14 2.96
N VAL A 52 -13.96 11.84 4.11
CA VAL A 52 -12.95 10.79 4.28
C VAL A 52 -13.48 9.67 5.18
N ALA A 53 -13.33 8.43 4.73
CA ALA A 53 -13.57 7.26 5.56
C ALA A 53 -12.31 6.40 5.65
N ILE A 54 -12.19 5.62 6.74
CA ILE A 54 -11.03 4.76 6.99
C ILE A 54 -11.46 3.30 7.04
N ILE A 55 -10.70 2.44 6.39
CA ILE A 55 -10.76 0.98 6.53
C ILE A 55 -9.53 0.54 7.33
N PRO A 56 -9.65 0.41 8.66
CA PRO A 56 -8.56 -0.08 9.48
C PRO A 56 -8.52 -1.60 9.45
N GLN A 57 -7.34 -2.18 9.28
CA GLN A 57 -7.08 -3.62 9.35
C GLN A 57 -8.14 -4.50 8.66
N PRO A 58 -8.38 -4.27 7.32
CA PRO A 58 -9.40 -5.05 6.62
C PRO A 58 -9.05 -6.54 6.62
N ASN A 59 -10.07 -7.40 6.75
CA ASN A 59 -9.88 -8.83 6.54
C ASN A 59 -9.63 -9.09 5.05
N TRP A 60 -8.42 -9.52 4.76
CA TRP A 60 -7.94 -9.78 3.40
C TRP A 60 -8.02 -11.25 3.00
N ARG A 61 -8.48 -12.13 3.93
CA ARG A 61 -8.53 -13.60 3.76
C ARG A 61 -9.92 -14.13 3.46
N ASP A 62 -10.96 -13.29 3.53
CA ASP A 62 -12.35 -13.71 3.34
C ASP A 62 -12.94 -13.22 2.02
N ASP A 63 -14.24 -12.95 1.98
CA ASP A 63 -15.00 -12.45 0.85
C ASP A 63 -14.71 -10.97 0.50
N LEU A 64 -13.72 -10.33 1.14
CA LEU A 64 -13.30 -8.94 0.95
C LEU A 64 -14.40 -7.91 1.25
N ARG A 65 -15.34 -8.23 2.14
CA ARG A 65 -16.46 -7.35 2.52
C ARG A 65 -15.98 -6.02 3.09
N ASP A 66 -14.85 -6.04 3.85
CA ASP A 66 -14.29 -4.84 4.46
C ASP A 66 -13.84 -3.82 3.41
N PHE A 67 -13.27 -4.29 2.31
CA PHE A 67 -12.85 -3.42 1.19
C PHE A 67 -14.03 -2.85 0.42
N ARG A 68 -15.21 -3.48 0.53
CA ARG A 68 -16.44 -3.07 -0.17
C ARG A 68 -17.36 -2.21 0.69
N LYS A 69 -17.13 -2.10 1.99
CA LYS A 69 -18.10 -1.51 2.94
C LYS A 69 -18.49 -0.07 2.63
N PHE A 70 -17.62 0.74 2.05
CA PHE A 70 -17.92 2.11 1.64
C PHE A 70 -18.22 2.25 0.15
N GLY A 71 -18.14 1.16 -0.62
CA GLY A 71 -18.26 1.21 -2.06
C GLY A 71 -17.12 1.97 -2.74
N ARG A 72 -17.39 2.48 -3.93
CA ARG A 72 -16.47 3.27 -4.73
C ARG A 72 -16.34 4.69 -4.17
N PRO A 73 -15.14 5.17 -3.78
CA PRO A 73 -14.93 6.57 -3.46
C PRO A 73 -15.04 7.44 -4.73
N ARG A 74 -15.35 8.72 -4.54
CA ARG A 74 -15.46 9.67 -5.65
C ARG A 74 -14.10 9.98 -6.29
N LEU A 75 -13.01 10.01 -5.50
CA LEU A 75 -11.69 10.45 -5.95
C LEU A 75 -10.69 9.29 -6.02
N PHE A 76 -10.30 8.72 -4.89
CA PHE A 76 -9.27 7.67 -4.85
C PHE A 76 -9.29 6.85 -3.57
N PHE A 77 -8.61 5.70 -3.61
CA PHE A 77 -8.20 4.95 -2.43
C PHE A 77 -6.76 5.31 -2.04
N GLY A 78 -6.55 5.67 -0.78
CA GLY A 78 -5.20 5.79 -0.19
C GLY A 78 -4.84 4.51 0.55
N VAL A 79 -3.64 3.97 0.32
CA VAL A 79 -3.22 2.68 0.88
C VAL A 79 -1.90 2.81 1.63
N THR A 80 -1.86 2.27 2.85
CA THR A 80 -0.64 2.21 3.67
C THR A 80 -0.59 0.91 4.49
N SER A 81 0.60 0.45 4.81
CA SER A 81 0.80 -0.63 5.79
C SER A 81 0.48 -0.22 7.23
N GLY A 82 0.41 1.08 7.50
CA GLY A 82 0.32 1.65 8.83
C GLY A 82 1.56 2.43 9.23
N ALA A 83 1.80 2.57 10.53
CA ALA A 83 2.93 3.31 11.11
C ALA A 83 4.28 2.62 10.87
N MET A 84 4.27 1.30 10.68
CA MET A 84 5.47 0.51 10.42
C MET A 84 5.38 -0.25 9.09
N ASP A 85 6.55 -0.62 8.58
CA ASP A 85 6.65 -1.65 7.53
C ASP A 85 6.10 -2.98 8.06
N SER A 86 5.24 -3.65 7.27
CA SER A 86 4.56 -4.87 7.71
C SER A 86 5.53 -6.02 8.00
N MET A 87 6.61 -6.15 7.22
CA MET A 87 7.62 -7.20 7.44
C MET A 87 8.40 -6.94 8.74
N VAL A 88 8.74 -5.68 9.04
CA VAL A 88 9.40 -5.31 10.30
C VAL A 88 8.46 -5.49 11.48
N ASN A 89 7.17 -5.24 11.28
CA ASN A 89 6.17 -5.45 12.32
C ASN A 89 5.94 -6.94 12.63
N HIS A 90 5.95 -7.80 11.61
CA HIS A 90 5.67 -9.23 11.76
C HIS A 90 6.89 -10.04 12.22
N TYR A 91 8.08 -9.64 11.82
CA TYR A 91 9.28 -10.46 12.01
C TYR A 91 10.37 -9.74 12.79
N THR A 92 11.14 -10.51 13.54
CA THR A 92 12.41 -10.06 14.14
C THR A 92 13.50 -10.00 13.07
N ALA A 93 14.65 -9.36 13.38
CA ALA A 93 15.81 -9.37 12.50
C ALA A 93 16.34 -10.79 12.18
N ALA A 94 16.06 -11.78 13.04
CA ALA A 94 16.39 -13.18 12.81
C ALA A 94 15.27 -13.96 12.06
N ARG A 95 14.36 -13.25 11.38
CA ARG A 95 13.21 -13.79 10.61
C ARG A 95 12.25 -14.65 11.45
N ARG A 96 12.19 -14.44 12.76
CA ARG A 96 11.23 -15.12 13.64
C ARG A 96 9.94 -14.31 13.71
N LEU A 97 8.80 -14.97 13.58
CA LEU A 97 7.50 -14.34 13.72
C LEU A 97 7.33 -13.73 15.12
N ARG A 98 6.82 -12.53 15.19
CA ARG A 98 6.43 -11.87 16.46
C ARG A 98 5.07 -12.38 16.89
N HIS A 99 4.83 -12.45 18.19
CA HIS A 99 3.58 -12.90 18.76
C HIS A 99 2.59 -11.76 19.06
N ASP A 100 3.08 -10.53 19.01
CA ASP A 100 2.34 -9.30 19.32
C ASP A 100 2.46 -8.28 18.21
N ASP A 101 1.41 -7.47 18.06
CA ASP A 101 1.37 -6.29 17.18
C ASP A 101 0.82 -5.11 17.96
N ALA A 102 1.71 -4.15 18.29
CA ALA A 102 1.35 -2.95 19.07
C ALA A 102 0.31 -2.05 18.37
N TYR A 103 0.08 -2.23 17.09
CA TYR A 103 -0.86 -1.44 16.28
C TYR A 103 -2.20 -2.13 16.06
N THR A 104 -2.43 -3.24 16.75
CA THR A 104 -3.67 -4.02 16.68
C THR A 104 -4.39 -4.00 18.03
N PRO A 105 -5.73 -3.97 18.07
CA PRO A 105 -6.48 -4.06 19.30
C PRO A 105 -6.13 -5.33 20.09
N GLY A 106 -5.82 -5.15 21.38
CA GLY A 106 -5.39 -6.26 22.24
C GLY A 106 -3.98 -6.79 21.94
N GLY A 107 -3.20 -6.14 21.08
CA GLY A 107 -1.84 -6.54 20.77
C GLY A 107 -1.73 -7.82 19.93
N GLN A 108 -2.81 -8.29 19.31
CA GLN A 108 -2.83 -9.56 18.58
C GLN A 108 -2.15 -9.45 17.22
N ALA A 109 -1.17 -10.32 16.95
CA ALA A 109 -0.51 -10.41 15.65
C ALA A 109 -1.37 -11.15 14.60
N GLY A 110 -1.06 -10.94 13.30
CA GLY A 110 -1.61 -11.73 12.19
C GLY A 110 -2.84 -11.14 11.50
N PHE A 111 -3.30 -9.94 11.86
CA PHE A 111 -4.42 -9.28 11.17
C PHE A 111 -4.00 -8.66 9.84
N ARG A 112 -2.85 -8.00 9.77
CA ARG A 112 -2.34 -7.47 8.50
C ARG A 112 -1.63 -8.55 7.69
N PRO A 113 -1.60 -8.47 6.35
CA PRO A 113 -0.77 -9.35 5.53
C PRO A 113 0.71 -8.94 5.56
N ASP A 114 1.58 -9.85 5.20
CA ASP A 114 2.93 -9.51 4.78
C ASP A 114 2.87 -8.58 3.56
N ARG A 115 3.72 -7.54 3.54
CA ARG A 115 3.71 -6.52 2.49
C ARG A 115 2.31 -5.93 2.29
N ALA A 116 1.71 -5.46 3.38
CA ALA A 116 0.30 -5.03 3.44
C ALA A 116 -0.08 -4.01 2.35
N THR A 117 0.78 -3.04 2.07
CA THR A 117 0.53 -2.05 1.00
C THR A 117 0.36 -2.71 -0.37
N TYR A 118 1.18 -3.73 -0.66
CA TYR A 118 1.09 -4.51 -1.89
C TYR A 118 -0.23 -5.27 -2.00
N VAL A 119 -0.60 -6.00 -0.93
CA VAL A 119 -1.82 -6.83 -0.91
C VAL A 119 -3.06 -5.96 -1.04
N TYR A 120 -3.15 -4.89 -0.27
CA TYR A 120 -4.32 -4.00 -0.28
C TYR A 120 -4.49 -3.29 -1.62
N ALA A 121 -3.39 -2.80 -2.23
CA ALA A 121 -3.46 -2.15 -3.54
C ALA A 121 -3.99 -3.12 -4.62
N ARG A 122 -3.54 -4.38 -4.62
CA ARG A 122 -4.03 -5.40 -5.56
C ARG A 122 -5.50 -5.72 -5.37
N ILE A 123 -5.93 -5.91 -4.12
CA ILE A 123 -7.35 -6.17 -3.82
C ILE A 123 -8.23 -5.02 -4.30
N LEU A 124 -7.84 -3.77 -4.00
CA LEU A 124 -8.62 -2.61 -4.41
C LEU A 124 -8.71 -2.48 -5.92
N LYS A 125 -7.62 -2.68 -6.65
CA LYS A 125 -7.63 -2.64 -8.12
C LYS A 125 -8.37 -3.82 -8.76
N GLN A 126 -8.44 -4.96 -8.08
CA GLN A 126 -9.30 -6.08 -8.51
C GLN A 126 -10.79 -5.75 -8.35
N LEU A 127 -11.16 -5.09 -7.24
CA LEU A 127 -12.54 -4.72 -6.95
C LEU A 127 -13.00 -3.47 -7.70
N TYR A 128 -12.11 -2.51 -7.92
CA TYR A 128 -12.39 -1.18 -8.48
C TYR A 128 -11.28 -0.79 -9.47
N PRO A 129 -11.18 -1.44 -10.64
CA PRO A 129 -10.08 -1.23 -11.59
C PRO A 129 -9.98 0.21 -12.09
N GLU A 130 -11.11 0.92 -12.18
CA GLU A 130 -11.20 2.29 -12.68
C GLU A 130 -10.89 3.37 -11.64
N VAL A 131 -10.87 3.01 -10.34
CA VAL A 131 -10.62 3.98 -9.27
C VAL A 131 -9.13 4.11 -9.02
N PRO A 132 -8.60 5.34 -8.97
CA PRO A 132 -7.20 5.55 -8.62
C PRO A 132 -6.83 4.97 -7.25
N VAL A 133 -5.69 4.28 -7.19
CA VAL A 133 -5.09 3.77 -5.95
C VAL A 133 -3.75 4.48 -5.74
N VAL A 134 -3.65 5.21 -4.64
CA VAL A 134 -2.46 5.96 -4.23
C VAL A 134 -1.82 5.26 -3.03
N MET A 135 -0.66 4.65 -3.24
CA MET A 135 0.12 4.05 -2.16
C MET A 135 0.89 5.13 -1.40
N ALA A 136 1.01 4.98 -0.08
CA ALA A 136 1.76 5.90 0.77
C ALA A 136 2.32 5.18 2.02
N GLY A 137 2.95 5.97 2.90
CA GLY A 137 3.54 5.48 4.14
C GLY A 137 4.93 4.90 3.95
N ILE A 138 5.51 4.41 5.06
CA ILE A 138 6.91 3.98 5.11
C ILE A 138 7.19 2.78 4.19
N GLU A 139 6.32 1.79 4.19
CA GLU A 139 6.48 0.57 3.40
C GLU A 139 6.54 0.86 1.90
N ALA A 140 5.60 1.65 1.38
CA ALA A 140 5.60 2.09 -0.02
C ALA A 140 6.81 2.97 -0.34
N SER A 141 7.13 3.93 0.55
CA SER A 141 8.25 4.85 0.36
C SER A 141 9.59 4.14 0.24
N MET A 142 9.83 3.11 1.07
CA MET A 142 11.05 2.31 1.02
C MET A 142 11.16 1.45 -0.24
N ARG A 143 10.02 1.01 -0.77
CA ARG A 143 9.94 0.13 -1.95
C ARG A 143 9.63 0.87 -3.26
N ARG A 144 9.72 2.21 -3.29
CA ARG A 144 9.45 3.02 -4.49
C ARG A 144 10.45 2.81 -5.64
N LEU A 145 11.62 2.31 -5.33
CA LEU A 145 12.67 1.97 -6.29
C LEU A 145 12.96 0.47 -6.24
N ALA A 146 13.77 -0.02 -7.18
CA ALA A 146 14.33 -1.36 -7.08
C ALA A 146 15.13 -1.48 -5.76
N HIS A 147 14.93 -2.57 -5.04
CA HIS A 147 15.51 -2.75 -3.72
C HIS A 147 15.85 -4.21 -3.46
N TYR A 148 16.80 -4.43 -2.55
CA TYR A 148 17.08 -5.75 -2.01
C TYR A 148 16.07 -6.07 -0.92
N ASP A 149 15.36 -7.19 -1.08
CA ASP A 149 14.45 -7.70 -0.07
C ASP A 149 15.18 -8.72 0.82
N TYR A 150 15.37 -8.36 2.07
CA TYR A 150 16.06 -9.18 3.06
C TYR A 150 15.34 -10.51 3.35
N TRP A 151 14.00 -10.52 3.26
CA TRP A 151 13.18 -11.68 3.63
C TRP A 151 13.26 -12.77 2.57
N ASP A 152 13.21 -12.39 1.30
CA ASP A 152 13.28 -13.29 0.14
C ASP A 152 14.71 -13.45 -0.42
N ASP A 153 15.69 -12.70 0.13
CA ASP A 153 17.10 -12.73 -0.27
C ASP A 153 17.29 -12.50 -1.78
N ARG A 154 16.62 -11.48 -2.31
CA ARG A 154 16.69 -11.12 -3.74
C ARG A 154 16.37 -9.67 -4.01
N LEU A 155 16.68 -9.23 -5.23
CA LEU A 155 16.27 -7.93 -5.73
C LEU A 155 14.80 -7.96 -6.18
N PHE A 156 14.05 -6.97 -5.72
CA PHE A 156 12.70 -6.68 -6.18
C PHE A 156 12.69 -5.41 -7.04
N PRO A 157 11.81 -5.31 -8.03
CA PRO A 157 11.53 -4.06 -8.72
C PRO A 157 10.83 -3.07 -7.78
N SER A 158 10.55 -1.88 -8.27
CA SER A 158 9.68 -0.94 -7.57
C SER A 158 8.32 -1.57 -7.30
N ILE A 159 7.74 -1.29 -6.14
CA ILE A 159 6.39 -1.72 -5.77
C ILE A 159 5.33 -1.27 -6.80
N LEU A 160 5.55 -0.14 -7.49
CA LEU A 160 4.69 0.35 -8.57
C LEU A 160 4.75 -0.53 -9.84
N VAL A 161 5.83 -1.27 -10.05
CA VAL A 161 5.94 -2.23 -11.16
C VAL A 161 5.24 -3.54 -10.82
N ASP A 162 5.29 -3.93 -9.55
CA ASP A 162 4.71 -5.18 -9.07
C ASP A 162 3.22 -5.07 -8.69
N THR A 163 2.70 -3.85 -8.55
CA THR A 163 1.28 -3.61 -8.22
C THR A 163 0.58 -2.83 -9.31
N PRO A 164 -0.72 -2.98 -9.46
CA PRO A 164 -1.51 -2.16 -10.38
C PRO A 164 -1.88 -0.79 -9.81
N ALA A 165 -1.20 -0.30 -8.76
CA ALA A 165 -1.44 1.02 -8.20
C ALA A 165 -1.03 2.13 -9.18
N ASP A 166 -1.73 3.25 -9.14
CA ASP A 166 -1.54 4.34 -10.10
C ASP A 166 -0.44 5.32 -9.68
N LEU A 167 -0.34 5.59 -8.38
CA LEU A 167 0.63 6.51 -7.81
C LEU A 167 1.22 5.99 -6.51
N LEU A 168 2.41 6.48 -6.19
CA LEU A 168 3.02 6.36 -4.87
C LEU A 168 3.41 7.75 -4.37
N ASN A 169 2.83 8.17 -3.24
CA ASN A 169 3.17 9.40 -2.54
C ASN A 169 4.13 9.07 -1.40
N TYR A 170 5.41 9.48 -1.50
CA TYR A 170 6.45 9.14 -0.53
C TYR A 170 6.82 10.29 0.40
N GLY A 171 7.39 9.92 1.55
CA GLY A 171 7.82 10.88 2.56
C GLY A 171 6.65 11.52 3.32
N MET A 172 6.78 12.80 3.67
CA MET A 172 5.75 13.59 4.36
C MET A 172 4.71 14.05 3.34
N GLY A 173 3.67 13.23 3.17
CA GLY A 173 2.76 13.28 2.03
C GLY A 173 1.57 14.23 2.13
N GLU A 174 1.39 15.00 3.22
CA GLU A 174 0.19 15.77 3.52
C GLU A 174 -0.14 16.77 2.40
N ARG A 175 0.84 17.60 2.02
CA ARG A 175 0.66 18.62 0.97
C ARG A 175 0.39 18.00 -0.40
N THR A 176 1.07 16.91 -0.70
CA THR A 176 0.94 16.21 -1.97
C THR A 176 -0.40 15.50 -2.06
N THR A 177 -0.87 14.86 -0.97
CA THR A 177 -2.20 14.24 -0.92
C THR A 177 -3.32 15.26 -1.16
N LEU A 178 -3.22 16.46 -0.57
CA LEU A 178 -4.17 17.54 -0.84
C LEU A 178 -4.17 17.97 -2.30
N LYS A 179 -3.00 18.08 -2.94
CA LYS A 179 -2.90 18.42 -4.36
C LYS A 179 -3.50 17.35 -5.26
N ILE A 180 -3.25 16.06 -4.94
CA ILE A 180 -3.86 14.92 -5.63
C ILE A 180 -5.39 15.01 -5.52
N ALA A 181 -5.92 15.13 -4.30
CA ALA A 181 -7.35 15.27 -4.06
C ALA A 181 -7.96 16.44 -4.84
N LYS A 182 -7.29 17.60 -4.85
CA LYS A 182 -7.73 18.78 -5.59
C LYS A 182 -7.79 18.53 -7.10
N LEU A 183 -6.71 18.00 -7.71
CA LEU A 183 -6.67 17.73 -9.14
C LEU A 183 -7.77 16.76 -9.57
N LEU A 184 -7.96 15.68 -8.82
CA LEU A 184 -9.00 14.70 -9.09
C LEU A 184 -10.41 15.28 -8.86
N SER A 185 -10.60 16.17 -7.88
CA SER A 185 -11.89 16.82 -7.64
C SER A 185 -12.25 17.84 -8.73
N GLU A 186 -11.26 18.38 -9.44
CA GLU A 186 -11.42 19.22 -10.63
C GLU A 186 -11.73 18.39 -11.90
N GLY A 187 -11.90 17.07 -11.79
CA GLY A 187 -12.16 16.18 -12.92
C GLY A 187 -10.94 15.88 -13.78
N LYS A 188 -9.72 16.21 -13.32
CA LYS A 188 -8.48 15.87 -14.02
C LYS A 188 -8.17 14.38 -13.83
N GLY A 189 -7.57 13.75 -14.83
CA GLY A 189 -7.08 12.39 -14.73
C GLY A 189 -5.89 12.26 -13.76
N ILE A 190 -5.56 11.02 -13.39
CA ILE A 190 -4.46 10.73 -12.46
C ILE A 190 -3.11 11.20 -13.01
N GLU A 191 -2.96 11.29 -14.34
CA GLU A 191 -1.78 11.76 -15.04
C GLU A 191 -1.42 13.21 -14.70
N ALA A 192 -2.41 14.02 -14.34
CA ALA A 192 -2.17 15.40 -13.89
C ALA A 192 -1.37 15.46 -12.58
N CYS A 193 -1.27 14.35 -11.86
CA CYS A 193 -0.51 14.24 -10.61
C CYS A 193 0.97 13.86 -10.83
N TYR A 194 1.37 13.46 -12.04
CA TYR A 194 2.73 12.94 -12.32
C TYR A 194 3.85 13.95 -12.06
N GLY A 195 3.59 15.23 -12.23
CA GLY A 195 4.58 16.29 -11.96
C GLY A 195 4.63 16.79 -10.51
N LEU A 196 3.84 16.22 -9.59
CA LEU A 196 3.81 16.68 -8.22
C LEU A 196 5.06 16.25 -7.44
N PRO A 197 5.57 17.08 -6.51
CA PRO A 197 6.62 16.66 -5.60
C PRO A 197 6.20 15.43 -4.79
N GLN A 198 7.16 14.55 -4.46
CA GLN A 198 6.96 13.35 -3.66
C GLN A 198 6.02 12.31 -4.31
N VAL A 199 5.84 12.36 -5.62
CA VAL A 199 5.08 11.37 -6.38
C VAL A 199 6.03 10.52 -7.20
N ALA A 200 5.83 9.20 -7.16
CA ALA A 200 6.41 8.24 -8.08
C ALA A 200 5.28 7.57 -8.87
N TYR A 201 5.55 7.27 -10.13
CA TYR A 201 4.60 6.63 -11.06
C TYR A 201 5.37 5.84 -12.13
N VAL A 202 4.68 5.02 -12.90
CA VAL A 202 5.27 4.24 -13.99
C VAL A 202 4.88 4.87 -15.33
N ILE A 203 5.89 5.18 -16.17
CA ILE A 203 5.67 5.69 -17.52
C ILE A 203 5.47 4.49 -18.46
N GLY A 204 4.43 4.54 -19.30
CA GLY A 204 4.20 3.52 -20.33
C GLY A 204 3.62 2.20 -19.79
N HIS A 205 3.18 2.17 -18.56
CA HIS A 205 2.45 1.03 -18.03
C HIS A 205 0.96 1.16 -18.40
N THR A 206 0.55 0.50 -19.48
CA THR A 206 -0.83 0.05 -19.56
C THR A 206 -0.99 -0.95 -18.41
N PRO A 207 -1.97 -0.77 -17.49
CA PRO A 207 -2.18 -1.74 -16.42
C PRO A 207 -2.26 -3.13 -17.05
N SER A 208 -1.30 -3.98 -16.74
CA SER A 208 -1.34 -5.36 -17.23
C SER A 208 -2.64 -5.96 -16.71
N PRO A 209 -3.52 -6.50 -17.56
CA PRO A 209 -4.68 -7.21 -17.07
C PRO A 209 -4.15 -8.23 -16.07
N LEU A 210 -4.75 -8.28 -14.89
CA LEU A 210 -4.37 -9.13 -13.78
C LEU A 210 -4.02 -10.53 -14.30
N ARG A 211 -2.76 -10.77 -14.64
CA ARG A 211 -2.25 -12.11 -14.92
C ARG A 211 -2.00 -12.75 -13.56
N GLY A 212 -2.87 -13.63 -13.21
CA GLY A 212 -2.58 -14.53 -12.11
C GLY A 212 -3.71 -14.62 -11.11
N THR A 213 -3.99 -15.82 -10.82
CA THR A 213 -4.70 -16.37 -9.70
C THR A 213 -4.71 -15.42 -8.50
N PRO A 214 -5.85 -15.20 -7.86
CA PRO A 214 -5.90 -14.49 -6.58
C PRO A 214 -4.86 -15.12 -5.65
N PRO A 215 -4.21 -14.36 -4.77
CA PRO A 215 -3.28 -14.94 -3.81
C PRO A 215 -3.99 -16.09 -3.14
N ASN A 216 -3.39 -17.26 -3.20
CA ASN A 216 -3.94 -18.46 -2.59
C ASN A 216 -4.25 -18.14 -1.14
N LEU A 217 -5.52 -18.22 -0.76
CA LEU A 217 -6.03 -17.92 0.58
C LEU A 217 -5.61 -18.99 1.63
N GLY A 218 -4.59 -19.76 1.35
CA GLY A 218 -3.98 -20.71 2.25
C GLY A 218 -2.47 -20.67 2.07
N GLY A 219 -1.77 -20.42 3.16
CA GLY A 219 -0.32 -20.16 3.28
C GLY A 219 0.61 -21.18 2.67
N GLU A 220 0.62 -21.30 1.35
CA GLU A 220 1.65 -22.02 0.62
C GLU A 220 2.56 -21.04 -0.14
N PRO A 221 3.88 -21.32 -0.19
CA PRO A 221 4.83 -20.48 -0.87
C PRO A 221 4.52 -20.46 -2.38
N LEU A 222 4.52 -19.26 -2.99
CA LEU A 222 4.39 -19.06 -4.42
C LEU A 222 5.47 -19.87 -5.16
N THR A 223 5.12 -21.04 -5.67
CA THR A 223 5.97 -21.79 -6.58
C THR A 223 6.05 -21.08 -7.92
N ARG A 224 7.28 -20.97 -8.39
CA ARG A 224 7.68 -20.43 -9.70
C ARG A 224 6.82 -20.97 -10.83
N THR A 225 6.20 -20.11 -11.61
CA THR A 225 5.90 -20.40 -13.02
C THR A 225 6.05 -19.14 -13.86
N GLY A 226 7.11 -19.12 -14.68
CA GLY A 226 7.09 -18.54 -16.02
C GLY A 226 7.29 -17.03 -16.14
N LEU A 227 8.48 -16.52 -15.86
CA LEU A 227 9.03 -15.38 -16.60
C LEU A 227 10.32 -15.85 -17.23
N SER A 228 10.29 -16.23 -18.51
CA SER A 228 11.46 -16.37 -19.33
C SER A 228 12.00 -14.97 -19.66
N CYS A 229 12.91 -14.49 -18.85
CA CYS A 229 13.78 -13.40 -19.23
C CYS A 229 15.00 -14.03 -19.90
N SER A 230 15.12 -13.89 -21.23
CA SER A 230 16.32 -14.24 -21.98
C SER A 230 17.45 -13.33 -21.53
N SER A 231 18.32 -13.86 -20.70
CA SER A 231 19.57 -13.21 -20.31
C SER A 231 20.53 -13.16 -21.52
N PRO A 232 21.19 -12.03 -21.80
CA PRO A 232 22.30 -12.02 -22.72
C PRO A 232 23.46 -12.83 -22.12
N LYS A 233 24.00 -13.75 -22.88
CA LYS A 233 25.19 -14.55 -22.54
C LYS A 233 26.38 -13.61 -22.34
N LEU A 234 26.81 -13.38 -21.11
CA LEU A 234 28.12 -12.84 -20.83
C LEU A 234 29.15 -13.98 -20.96
N GLY A 235 30.15 -13.74 -21.82
CA GLY A 235 31.24 -14.66 -22.11
C GLY A 235 32.05 -15.00 -20.86
N ARG A 236 32.49 -16.25 -20.79
CA ARG A 236 33.46 -16.73 -19.82
C ARG A 236 34.80 -16.06 -20.02
N GLY A 237 35.24 -15.32 -19.03
CA GLY A 237 36.61 -14.84 -18.88
C GLY A 237 37.13 -15.18 -17.52
N THR A 238 38.10 -16.05 -17.50
CA THR A 238 38.88 -16.61 -16.38
C THR A 238 39.49 -15.54 -15.46
N THR A 239 39.44 -15.74 -14.16
CA THR A 239 40.55 -15.96 -13.20
C THR A 239 40.13 -15.59 -11.79
N ALA A 240 40.04 -16.61 -10.94
CA ALA A 240 39.95 -16.48 -9.51
C ALA A 240 41.24 -15.92 -8.91
N LYS A 241 41.19 -14.82 -8.17
CA LYS A 241 42.22 -14.44 -7.21
C LYS A 241 41.72 -14.64 -5.77
N ARG A 242 42.34 -15.63 -5.17
CA ARG A 242 42.25 -16.04 -3.78
C ARG A 242 42.85 -14.94 -2.90
N TRP A 243 42.09 -14.40 -1.96
CA TRP A 243 42.63 -13.56 -0.88
C TRP A 243 42.93 -14.43 0.32
N GLY A 244 44.24 -14.56 0.62
CA GLY A 244 44.72 -15.26 1.79
C GLY A 244 44.52 -14.43 3.06
N ARG A 245 44.30 -15.12 4.16
CA ARG A 245 44.40 -14.59 5.52
C ARG A 245 45.86 -14.35 5.86
N SER A 246 46.14 -13.30 6.59
CA SER A 246 47.29 -13.19 7.47
C SER A 246 47.00 -12.23 8.60
N VAL A 247 47.08 -12.78 9.82
CA VAL A 247 47.37 -12.26 11.16
C VAL A 247 46.40 -11.23 11.70
#